data_c524dafc44401853d765b3a528e70cbc
#
_entry.id   c524dafc44401853d765b3a528e70cbc
#
_cell.length_a   1.000
_cell.length_b   1.000
_cell.length_c   1.000
_cell.angle_alpha   90.00
_cell.angle_beta   90.00
_cell.angle_gamma   90.00
#
_symmetry.space_group_name_H-M   'P 1'
#
loop_
_entity.id
_entity.type
_entity.pdbx_description
1 polymer ?
#
loop_
_entity_poly.entity_id
_entity_poly.type
_entity_poly.pdbx_seq_one_letter_code
_entity_poly.pdbx_strand_id
1 'polypeptide(L)'
;MINPNINYKYEGDFINGMKHGYGIEECDEYVYEGNFENDKKDGHGKIKYKLKDDFYEGNFSNDSINGIGTYTWANKHVYFGSFVDGKMEGKGTYKWPTGEEYTGEYQNNIKMGMGVFKWPNGKIFEGPFVNGNPNGEGKLIHDGKSITARFIDGKLDSNSLNDKNNKYKRKK
;
A
#
# COMPACT_ATOMS: atom_id res chain seq x y z
N MET A 1 21.13 -3.07 31.37
CA MET A 1 20.88 -4.49 31.70
C MET A 1 20.41 -5.13 30.41
N ILE A 2 21.22 -6.00 29.78
CA ILE A 2 20.86 -6.78 28.60
C ILE A 2 19.88 -7.84 29.12
N ASN A 3 18.67 -7.88 28.54
CA ASN A 3 17.70 -8.94 28.86
C ASN A 3 18.25 -10.28 28.35
N PRO A 4 18.60 -11.26 29.20
CA PRO A 4 19.29 -12.48 28.78
C PRO A 4 18.40 -13.47 27.99
N ASN A 5 17.15 -13.13 27.69
CA ASN A 5 16.16 -13.97 27.02
C ASN A 5 15.80 -13.50 25.59
N ILE A 6 16.54 -12.55 25.01
CA ILE A 6 16.33 -12.19 23.60
C ILE A 6 17.22 -13.11 22.77
N ASN A 7 16.60 -14.05 22.03
CA ASN A 7 17.29 -14.83 21.00
C ASN A 7 17.68 -13.88 19.88
N TYR A 8 18.90 -13.36 19.92
CA TYR A 8 19.42 -12.46 18.90
C TYR A 8 20.61 -13.12 18.18
N LYS A 9 20.55 -13.15 16.86
CA LYS A 9 21.62 -13.62 16.01
C LYS A 9 21.80 -12.63 14.85
N TYR A 10 23.05 -12.33 14.55
CA TYR A 10 23.42 -11.66 13.30
C TYR A 10 24.51 -12.47 12.60
N GLU A 11 24.37 -12.59 11.27
CA GLU A 11 25.30 -13.25 10.39
C GLU A 11 25.48 -12.41 9.14
N GLY A 12 26.66 -11.81 8.96
CA GLY A 12 26.92 -10.86 7.87
C GLY A 12 28.21 -10.09 8.06
N ASP A 13 28.38 -9.06 7.25
CA ASP A 13 29.57 -8.24 7.20
C ASP A 13 29.63 -7.24 8.36
N PHE A 14 30.87 -6.91 8.78
CA PHE A 14 31.16 -5.87 9.78
C PHE A 14 32.23 -4.93 9.27
N ILE A 15 32.05 -3.64 9.48
CA ILE A 15 33.07 -2.59 9.32
C ILE A 15 33.19 -1.83 10.65
N ASN A 16 34.41 -1.75 11.17
CA ASN A 16 34.70 -1.07 12.45
C ASN A 16 33.79 -1.56 13.63
N GLY A 17 33.44 -2.85 13.64
CA GLY A 17 32.60 -3.44 14.68
C GLY A 17 31.09 -3.18 14.56
N MET A 18 30.65 -2.46 13.53
CA MET A 18 29.26 -2.22 13.21
C MET A 18 28.80 -3.13 12.06
N LYS A 19 27.56 -3.58 12.10
CA LYS A 19 26.92 -4.30 10.97
C LYS A 19 26.98 -3.42 9.74
N HIS A 20 27.43 -4.00 8.60
CA HIS A 20 27.58 -3.28 7.34
C HIS A 20 27.43 -4.25 6.17
N GLY A 21 27.11 -3.74 4.96
CA GLY A 21 26.94 -4.61 3.80
C GLY A 21 25.73 -5.52 3.96
N TYR A 22 25.84 -6.76 3.46
CA TYR A 22 24.73 -7.72 3.50
C TYR A 22 24.79 -8.60 4.75
N GLY A 23 23.63 -8.87 5.34
CA GLY A 23 23.53 -9.75 6.50
C GLY A 23 22.13 -10.25 6.79
N ILE A 24 22.05 -11.19 7.72
CA ILE A 24 20.83 -11.77 8.26
C ILE A 24 20.79 -11.46 9.75
N GLU A 25 19.72 -10.83 10.17
CA GLU A 25 19.43 -10.51 11.57
C GLU A 25 18.17 -11.23 12.02
N GLU A 26 18.27 -12.02 13.06
CA GLU A 26 17.16 -12.77 13.63
C GLU A 26 16.97 -12.45 15.10
N CYS A 27 15.75 -12.17 15.52
CA CYS A 27 15.34 -12.05 16.91
C CYS A 27 13.97 -12.71 17.13
N ASP A 28 13.42 -12.59 18.33
CA ASP A 28 12.11 -13.16 18.65
C ASP A 28 10.97 -12.55 17.84
N GLU A 29 11.12 -11.30 17.40
CA GLU A 29 10.09 -10.53 16.74
C GLU A 29 10.10 -10.69 15.20
N TYR A 30 11.30 -10.84 14.60
CA TYR A 30 11.45 -10.89 13.14
C TYR A 30 12.71 -11.63 12.69
N VAL A 31 12.74 -11.91 11.38
CA VAL A 31 13.95 -12.22 10.60
C VAL A 31 14.08 -11.14 9.53
N TYR A 32 15.23 -10.48 9.48
CA TYR A 32 15.60 -9.56 8.42
C TYR A 32 16.76 -10.14 7.62
N GLU A 33 16.69 -9.99 6.31
CA GLU A 33 17.75 -10.35 5.35
C GLU A 33 17.92 -9.18 4.38
N GLY A 34 19.10 -8.55 4.36
CA GLY A 34 19.32 -7.38 3.51
C GLY A 34 20.54 -6.56 3.90
N ASN A 35 20.55 -5.32 3.41
CA ASN A 35 21.68 -4.43 3.60
C ASN A 35 21.63 -3.71 4.95
N PHE A 36 22.82 -3.48 5.49
CA PHE A 36 23.08 -2.71 6.70
C PHE A 36 24.08 -1.61 6.44
N GLU A 37 23.90 -0.49 7.10
CA GLU A 37 24.87 0.60 7.20
C GLU A 37 24.93 1.09 8.64
N ASN A 38 26.13 1.03 9.25
CA ASN A 38 26.38 1.48 10.62
C ASN A 38 25.35 0.94 11.63
N ASP A 39 25.22 -0.40 11.73
CA ASP A 39 24.30 -1.16 12.56
C ASP A 39 22.82 -1.08 12.20
N LYS A 40 22.42 -0.24 11.24
CA LYS A 40 21.03 -0.04 10.83
C LYS A 40 20.71 -0.76 9.53
N LYS A 41 19.46 -1.20 9.39
CA LYS A 41 18.91 -1.64 8.11
C LYS A 41 18.86 -0.43 7.18
N ASP A 42 19.60 -0.49 6.06
CA ASP A 42 19.67 0.59 5.08
C ASP A 42 19.93 0.00 3.68
N GLY A 43 19.15 0.43 2.68
CA GLY A 43 19.15 -0.17 1.35
C GLY A 43 18.05 -1.21 1.17
N HIS A 44 18.26 -2.20 0.28
CA HIS A 44 17.25 -3.22 -0.02
C HIS A 44 17.30 -4.37 0.98
N GLY A 45 16.13 -4.86 1.40
CA GLY A 45 16.02 -6.00 2.31
C GLY A 45 14.62 -6.60 2.36
N LYS A 46 14.54 -7.72 3.07
CA LYS A 46 13.31 -8.48 3.37
C LYS A 46 13.18 -8.62 4.87
N ILE A 47 11.98 -8.41 5.38
CA ILE A 47 11.68 -8.67 6.79
C ILE A 47 10.42 -9.52 6.93
N LYS A 48 10.50 -10.57 7.72
CA LYS A 48 9.38 -11.39 8.13
C LYS A 48 9.11 -11.19 9.62
N TYR A 49 7.94 -10.68 9.96
CA TYR A 49 7.51 -10.49 11.34
C TYR A 49 6.91 -11.78 11.89
N LYS A 50 7.56 -12.38 12.91
CA LYS A 50 7.18 -13.70 13.45
C LYS A 50 5.84 -13.70 14.17
N LEU A 51 5.51 -12.62 14.89
CA LEU A 51 4.30 -12.53 15.70
C LEU A 51 3.04 -12.27 14.86
N LYS A 52 3.17 -11.53 13.76
CA LYS A 52 2.04 -11.14 12.89
C LYS A 52 1.96 -11.95 11.60
N ASP A 53 3.03 -12.70 11.26
CA ASP A 53 3.23 -13.37 9.96
C ASP A 53 3.14 -12.41 8.75
N ASP A 54 3.40 -11.13 8.99
CA ASP A 54 3.52 -10.11 7.96
C ASP A 54 4.91 -10.21 7.30
N PHE A 55 4.99 -9.80 6.04
CA PHE A 55 6.22 -9.79 5.26
C PHE A 55 6.35 -8.48 4.50
N TYR A 56 7.57 -7.92 4.48
CA TYR A 56 7.92 -6.79 3.62
C TYR A 56 9.18 -7.10 2.83
N GLU A 57 9.21 -6.70 1.58
CA GLU A 57 10.39 -6.70 0.71
C GLU A 57 10.48 -5.35 0.00
N GLY A 58 11.60 -4.65 0.16
CA GLY A 58 11.81 -3.33 -0.42
C GLY A 58 12.92 -2.56 0.27
N ASN A 59 12.83 -1.24 0.17
CA ASN A 59 13.86 -0.35 0.66
C ASN A 59 13.67 -0.01 2.14
N PHE A 60 14.80 0.11 2.82
CA PHE A 60 14.93 0.56 4.20
C PHE A 60 15.82 1.80 4.24
N SER A 61 15.58 2.67 5.19
CA SER A 61 16.52 3.74 5.57
C SER A 61 16.46 3.93 7.07
N ASN A 62 17.63 3.89 7.72
CA ASN A 62 17.78 4.04 9.17
C ASN A 62 16.80 3.16 9.98
N ASP A 63 16.75 1.84 9.70
CA ASP A 63 15.86 0.83 10.30
C ASP A 63 14.38 0.95 9.93
N SER A 64 13.96 2.00 9.24
CA SER A 64 12.58 2.22 8.82
C SER A 64 12.33 1.72 7.40
N ILE A 65 11.14 1.19 7.14
CA ILE A 65 10.65 0.96 5.77
C ILE A 65 10.51 2.32 5.10
N ASN A 66 11.28 2.55 4.01
CA ASN A 66 11.35 3.84 3.34
C ASN A 66 11.72 3.64 1.86
N GLY A 67 10.96 4.24 0.93
CA GLY A 67 11.14 4.03 -0.51
C GLY A 67 10.13 3.04 -1.09
N ILE A 68 10.51 2.32 -2.15
CA ILE A 68 9.59 1.40 -2.84
C ILE A 68 9.69 0.01 -2.25
N GLY A 69 8.52 -0.64 -2.07
CA GLY A 69 8.49 -2.02 -1.60
C GLY A 69 7.11 -2.66 -1.69
N THR A 70 7.07 -3.95 -1.33
CA THR A 70 5.86 -4.76 -1.23
C THR A 70 5.65 -5.17 0.22
N TYR A 71 4.51 -4.84 0.77
CA TYR A 71 4.06 -5.31 2.08
C TYR A 71 2.94 -6.33 1.90
N THR A 72 3.10 -7.49 2.48
CA THR A 72 2.10 -8.58 2.50
C THR A 72 1.69 -8.85 3.94
N TRP A 73 0.44 -8.60 4.26
CA TRP A 73 -0.13 -8.91 5.57
C TRP A 73 -0.51 -10.39 5.69
N ALA A 74 -0.53 -10.92 6.90
CA ALA A 74 -0.93 -12.29 7.19
C ALA A 74 -2.32 -12.64 6.63
N ASN A 75 -3.24 -11.68 6.63
CA ASN A 75 -4.59 -11.81 6.06
C ASN A 75 -4.63 -11.71 4.52
N LYS A 76 -3.47 -11.81 3.84
CA LYS A 76 -3.29 -11.83 2.37
C LYS A 76 -3.62 -10.52 1.65
N HIS A 77 -3.73 -9.41 2.36
CA HIS A 77 -3.67 -8.10 1.73
C HIS A 77 -2.25 -7.86 1.20
N VAL A 78 -2.13 -7.14 0.09
CA VAL A 78 -0.83 -6.79 -0.48
C VAL A 78 -0.83 -5.32 -0.87
N TYR A 79 0.20 -4.59 -0.48
CA TYR A 79 0.49 -3.26 -0.99
C TYR A 79 1.84 -3.25 -1.70
N PHE A 80 1.88 -2.70 -2.89
CA PHE A 80 3.09 -2.37 -3.63
C PHE A 80 3.11 -0.88 -3.92
N GLY A 81 4.15 -0.18 -3.48
CA GLY A 81 4.24 1.27 -3.67
C GLY A 81 5.28 1.93 -2.80
N SER A 82 5.15 3.24 -2.69
CA SER A 82 6.06 4.07 -1.91
C SER A 82 5.70 4.04 -0.42
N PHE A 83 6.74 4.07 0.40
CA PHE A 83 6.66 4.20 1.85
C PHE A 83 7.53 5.37 2.33
N VAL A 84 7.07 6.05 3.35
CA VAL A 84 7.83 7.02 4.14
C VAL A 84 7.61 6.68 5.61
N ASP A 85 8.69 6.40 6.34
CA ASP A 85 8.68 6.02 7.75
C ASP A 85 7.62 4.95 8.09
N GLY A 86 7.58 3.87 7.28
CA GLY A 86 6.69 2.74 7.45
C GLY A 86 5.22 2.99 7.06
N LYS A 87 4.89 4.16 6.53
CA LYS A 87 3.54 4.51 6.07
C LYS A 87 3.47 4.49 4.56
N MET A 88 2.35 3.99 4.01
CA MET A 88 2.04 4.13 2.60
C MET A 88 1.93 5.62 2.25
N GLU A 89 2.73 6.06 1.26
CA GLU A 89 2.84 7.46 0.84
C GLU A 89 3.03 7.52 -0.68
N GLY A 90 2.52 8.56 -1.34
CA GLY A 90 2.67 8.70 -2.79
C GLY A 90 1.88 7.64 -3.56
N LYS A 91 2.44 7.12 -4.66
CA LYS A 91 1.75 6.17 -5.54
C LYS A 91 1.90 4.74 -5.07
N GLY A 92 0.79 3.97 -5.13
CA GLY A 92 0.80 2.56 -4.82
C GLY A 92 -0.43 1.80 -5.30
N THR A 93 -0.31 0.49 -5.26
CA THR A 93 -1.39 -0.45 -5.58
C THR A 93 -1.67 -1.32 -4.36
N TYR A 94 -2.91 -1.36 -3.95
CA TYR A 94 -3.39 -2.20 -2.86
C TYR A 94 -4.34 -3.27 -3.39
N LYS A 95 -4.11 -4.51 -3.01
CA LYS A 95 -4.93 -5.67 -3.38
C LYS A 95 -5.54 -6.31 -2.14
N TRP A 96 -6.84 -6.54 -2.20
CA TRP A 96 -7.58 -7.27 -1.18
C TRP A 96 -7.66 -8.75 -1.53
N PRO A 97 -7.70 -9.65 -0.54
CA PRO A 97 -7.89 -11.09 -0.78
C PRO A 97 -9.20 -11.41 -1.49
N THR A 98 -10.20 -10.56 -1.34
CA THR A 98 -11.51 -10.64 -1.97
C THR A 98 -11.52 -10.27 -3.46
N GLY A 99 -10.37 -9.80 -3.98
CA GLY A 99 -10.13 -9.54 -5.40
C GLY A 99 -10.30 -8.08 -5.82
N GLU A 100 -10.60 -7.17 -4.89
CA GLU A 100 -10.54 -5.75 -5.18
C GLU A 100 -9.10 -5.29 -5.37
N GLU A 101 -8.94 -4.21 -6.14
CA GLU A 101 -7.66 -3.54 -6.35
C GLU A 101 -7.86 -2.02 -6.36
N TYR A 102 -7.00 -1.30 -5.67
CA TYR A 102 -6.89 0.15 -5.78
C TYR A 102 -5.49 0.52 -6.25
N THR A 103 -5.41 1.39 -7.24
CA THR A 103 -4.16 2.01 -7.69
C THR A 103 -4.35 3.52 -7.69
N GLY A 104 -3.51 4.23 -6.94
CA GLY A 104 -3.64 5.68 -6.81
C GLY A 104 -2.67 6.26 -5.80
N GLU A 105 -3.03 7.44 -5.30
CA GLU A 105 -2.22 8.17 -4.34
C GLU A 105 -2.59 7.81 -2.90
N TYR A 106 -1.58 7.84 -2.04
CA TYR A 106 -1.68 7.62 -0.60
C TYR A 106 -1.04 8.78 0.15
N GLN A 107 -1.63 9.12 1.28
CA GLN A 107 -1.06 10.02 2.26
C GLN A 107 -1.29 9.45 3.65
N ASN A 108 -0.22 9.19 4.41
CA ASN A 108 -0.28 8.60 5.75
C ASN A 108 -1.19 7.37 5.84
N ASN A 109 -1.02 6.38 4.95
CA ASN A 109 -1.81 5.14 4.83
C ASN A 109 -3.25 5.33 4.29
N ILE A 110 -3.66 6.54 3.90
CA ILE A 110 -5.02 6.86 3.46
C ILE A 110 -5.03 7.09 1.95
N LYS A 111 -5.94 6.46 1.24
CA LYS A 111 -6.16 6.71 -0.20
C LYS A 111 -6.65 8.14 -0.40
N MET A 112 -5.98 8.88 -1.28
CA MET A 112 -6.21 10.30 -1.55
C MET A 112 -6.08 10.59 -3.05
N GLY A 113 -6.51 11.79 -3.49
CA GLY A 113 -6.26 12.25 -4.84
C GLY A 113 -6.94 11.40 -5.91
N MET A 114 -6.33 11.32 -7.08
CA MET A 114 -6.86 10.52 -8.19
C MET A 114 -6.46 9.05 -8.05
N GLY A 115 -7.42 8.16 -8.30
CA GLY A 115 -7.18 6.73 -8.24
C GLY A 115 -8.12 5.91 -9.09
N VAL A 116 -7.77 4.64 -9.23
CA VAL A 116 -8.54 3.61 -9.93
C VAL A 116 -8.89 2.52 -8.94
N PHE A 117 -10.16 2.25 -8.78
CA PHE A 117 -10.67 1.14 -7.98
C PHE A 117 -11.33 0.10 -8.87
N LYS A 118 -10.91 -1.15 -8.75
CA LYS A 118 -11.46 -2.29 -9.48
C LYS A 118 -12.17 -3.22 -8.52
N TRP A 119 -13.41 -3.57 -8.83
CA TRP A 119 -14.17 -4.58 -8.10
C TRP A 119 -14.01 -5.97 -8.74
N PRO A 120 -14.18 -7.06 -7.97
CA PRO A 120 -14.09 -8.44 -8.48
C PRO A 120 -15.08 -8.74 -9.62
N ASN A 121 -16.20 -8.03 -9.67
CA ASN A 121 -17.23 -8.17 -10.71
C ASN A 121 -16.91 -7.41 -12.02
N GLY A 122 -15.67 -6.93 -12.18
CA GLY A 122 -15.21 -6.23 -13.38
C GLY A 122 -15.57 -4.75 -13.46
N LYS A 123 -16.29 -4.20 -12.48
CA LYS A 123 -16.50 -2.74 -12.40
C LYS A 123 -15.21 -2.03 -12.08
N ILE A 124 -15.03 -0.84 -12.68
CA ILE A 124 -13.88 0.02 -12.42
C ILE A 124 -14.39 1.44 -12.20
N PHE A 125 -13.89 2.09 -11.17
CA PHE A 125 -14.07 3.53 -10.96
C PHE A 125 -12.72 4.23 -11.09
N GLU A 126 -12.68 5.24 -11.95
CA GLU A 126 -11.54 6.15 -12.14
C GLU A 126 -11.97 7.55 -11.69
N GLY A 127 -11.41 8.05 -10.61
CA GLY A 127 -11.85 9.33 -10.07
C GLY A 127 -11.18 9.70 -8.75
N PRO A 128 -11.67 10.78 -8.11
CA PRO A 128 -11.09 11.30 -6.87
C PRO A 128 -11.45 10.42 -5.66
N PHE A 129 -10.48 10.37 -4.74
CA PHE A 129 -10.58 9.72 -3.44
C PHE A 129 -10.30 10.75 -2.33
N VAL A 130 -11.09 10.72 -1.28
CA VAL A 130 -10.95 11.53 -0.08
C VAL A 130 -11.15 10.64 1.14
N ASN A 131 -10.24 10.70 2.10
CA ASN A 131 -10.30 9.91 3.33
C ASN A 131 -10.53 8.40 3.08
N GLY A 132 -9.86 7.86 2.06
CA GLY A 132 -9.91 6.44 1.73
C GLY A 132 -11.08 6.00 0.85
N ASN A 133 -12.04 6.86 0.54
CA ASN A 133 -13.25 6.54 -0.20
C ASN A 133 -13.36 7.29 -1.54
N PRO A 134 -13.98 6.71 -2.58
CA PRO A 134 -14.39 7.45 -3.75
C PRO A 134 -15.24 8.66 -3.32
N ASN A 135 -14.89 9.86 -3.80
CA ASN A 135 -15.61 11.08 -3.44
C ASN A 135 -15.45 12.13 -4.53
N GLY A 136 -16.54 12.42 -5.25
CA GLY A 136 -16.57 13.33 -6.39
C GLY A 136 -17.01 12.68 -7.68
N GLU A 137 -16.89 13.41 -8.77
CA GLU A 137 -17.24 12.94 -10.12
C GLU A 137 -16.08 12.16 -10.75
N GLY A 138 -16.37 11.00 -11.30
CA GLY A 138 -15.41 10.13 -11.96
C GLY A 138 -16.05 9.31 -13.07
N LYS A 139 -15.29 8.38 -13.62
CA LYS A 139 -15.71 7.47 -14.69
C LYS A 139 -15.97 6.09 -14.09
N LEU A 140 -17.20 5.60 -14.24
CA LEU A 140 -17.57 4.24 -13.89
C LEU A 140 -17.63 3.39 -15.16
N ILE A 141 -16.87 2.31 -15.19
CA ILE A 141 -16.71 1.41 -16.33
C ILE A 141 -17.23 0.03 -15.94
N HIS A 142 -18.04 -0.58 -16.79
CA HIS A 142 -18.51 -1.96 -16.65
C HIS A 142 -18.89 -2.53 -18.01
N ASP A 143 -18.46 -3.76 -18.34
CA ASP A 143 -18.72 -4.45 -19.61
C ASP A 143 -18.40 -3.59 -20.85
N GLY A 144 -17.24 -2.93 -20.83
CA GLY A 144 -16.78 -2.07 -21.92
C GLY A 144 -17.54 -0.75 -22.09
N LYS A 145 -18.58 -0.50 -21.28
CA LYS A 145 -19.32 0.76 -21.26
C LYS A 145 -18.81 1.65 -20.15
N SER A 146 -18.76 2.95 -20.42
CA SER A 146 -18.37 3.93 -19.41
C SER A 146 -19.41 5.03 -19.28
N ILE A 147 -19.66 5.44 -18.04
CA ILE A 147 -20.54 6.55 -17.69
C ILE A 147 -19.82 7.47 -16.71
N THR A 148 -20.20 8.75 -16.70
CA THR A 148 -19.83 9.62 -15.59
C THR A 148 -20.72 9.30 -14.41
N ALA A 149 -20.11 9.10 -13.24
CA ALA A 149 -20.78 8.79 -11.99
C ALA A 149 -20.20 9.65 -10.87
N ARG A 150 -21.05 10.08 -9.94
CA ARG A 150 -20.62 10.80 -8.74
C ARG A 150 -20.71 9.86 -7.55
N PHE A 151 -19.66 9.89 -6.73
CA PHE A 151 -19.63 9.24 -5.44
C PHE A 151 -19.62 10.29 -4.32
N ILE A 152 -20.25 9.97 -3.21
CA ILE A 152 -20.25 10.75 -1.98
C ILE A 152 -19.90 9.77 -0.86
N ASP A 153 -18.75 9.98 -0.23
CA ASP A 153 -18.23 9.13 0.86
C ASP A 153 -18.32 7.61 0.56
N GLY A 154 -17.86 7.21 -0.63
CA GLY A 154 -17.84 5.83 -1.08
C GLY A 154 -19.15 5.28 -1.63
N LYS A 155 -20.24 6.03 -1.57
CA LYS A 155 -21.55 5.61 -2.07
C LYS A 155 -21.85 6.28 -3.42
N LEU A 156 -22.33 5.46 -4.37
CA LEU A 156 -22.76 5.98 -5.67
C LEU A 156 -24.00 6.87 -5.49
N ASP A 157 -23.91 8.13 -5.93
CA ASP A 157 -25.05 9.04 -6.03
C ASP A 157 -25.91 8.64 -7.26
N SER A 158 -27.00 7.93 -7.01
CA SER A 158 -27.91 7.47 -8.09
C SER A 158 -28.56 8.62 -8.87
N ASN A 159 -28.65 9.82 -8.29
CA ASN A 159 -29.16 10.99 -9.01
C ASN A 159 -28.20 11.44 -10.12
N SER A 160 -26.91 11.22 -9.94
CA SER A 160 -25.89 11.55 -10.94
C SER A 160 -26.05 10.76 -12.24
N LEU A 161 -26.63 9.56 -12.18
CA LEU A 161 -26.89 8.69 -13.35
C LEU A 161 -28.09 9.17 -14.19
N ASN A 162 -29.02 9.88 -13.57
CA ASN A 162 -30.26 10.34 -14.21
C ASN A 162 -30.15 11.71 -14.91
N ASP A 163 -29.16 12.54 -14.53
CA ASP A 163 -29.04 13.91 -15.04
C ASP A 163 -28.69 13.97 -16.55
N LYS A 164 -28.03 12.93 -17.10
CA LYS A 164 -27.65 12.93 -18.52
C LYS A 164 -28.81 12.55 -19.47
N ASN A 165 -29.82 11.84 -19.00
CA ASN A 165 -31.03 11.54 -19.80
C ASN A 165 -32.02 12.72 -19.86
N ASN A 166 -31.91 13.72 -18.99
CA ASN A 166 -32.85 14.84 -18.91
C ASN A 166 -32.45 16.05 -19.78
N LYS A 167 -31.16 16.16 -20.18
CA LYS A 167 -30.74 17.25 -21.10
C LYS A 167 -31.28 17.11 -22.52
N TYR A 168 -31.68 15.90 -22.94
CA TYR A 168 -32.27 15.67 -24.28
C TYR A 168 -33.81 15.80 -24.31
N LYS A 169 -34.48 15.86 -23.17
CA LYS A 169 -35.96 16.06 -23.13
C LYS A 169 -36.41 17.52 -23.03
N ARG A 170 -35.48 18.48 -22.89
CA ARG A 170 -35.83 19.93 -22.81
C ARG A 170 -35.65 20.71 -24.09
N LYS A 171 -35.49 20.04 -25.23
CA LYS A 171 -35.53 20.67 -26.56
C LYS A 171 -36.62 20.01 -27.40
N LYS A 172 -37.87 20.21 -27.06
CA LYS A 172 -39.04 20.14 -27.94
C LYS A 172 -39.98 21.26 -27.57
#